data_77ba86aa18e1f3fad4eb45bec1d66f7c
#
_entry.id   77ba86aa18e1f3fad4eb45bec1d66f7c
#
_cell.length_a   1.000
_cell.length_b   1.000
_cell.length_c   1.000
_cell.angle_alpha   90.00
_cell.angle_beta   90.00
_cell.angle_gamma   90.00
#
_symmetry.space_group_name_H-M   'P 1'
#
loop_
_entity.id
_entity.type
_entity.pdbx_description
1 polymer ?
#
loop_
_entity_poly.entity_id
_entity_poly.type
_entity_poly.pdbx_seq_one_letter_code
_entity_poly.pdbx_strand_id
1 'polypeptide(L)'
;VHLADSRLCGIVSRGGSIMSKWCLIHDQESFLYEHFDEICDIVAQYDVALSLGDGLRPGCIADANDAAQFAELDTMGELVLRAWDKNVQAFIEGPGHVPMHKIRENMERQIDHCHEAPFYTLGPIVTDIAPGYDHITSAIGGAQIAWLGTAMLCYVTPKEHLALPN
;
A
#
# COMPACT_ATOMS: atom_id res chain seq x y z
N VAL A 1 11.28 -5.39 -8.02
CA VAL A 1 12.12 -5.68 -6.85
C VAL A 1 13.31 -4.73 -6.78
N HIS A 2 14.10 -4.59 -7.87
CA HIS A 2 15.34 -3.76 -7.89
C HIS A 2 15.14 -2.29 -7.54
N LEU A 3 13.95 -1.74 -7.72
CA LEU A 3 13.67 -0.36 -7.31
C LEU A 3 13.79 -0.14 -5.78
N ALA A 4 13.71 -1.21 -4.99
CA ALA A 4 13.86 -1.15 -3.53
C ALA A 4 15.33 -1.24 -3.05
N ASP A 5 16.29 -1.49 -3.94
CA ASP A 5 17.71 -1.68 -3.57
C ASP A 5 18.34 -0.40 -3.00
N SER A 6 17.83 0.78 -3.36
CA SER A 6 18.32 2.08 -2.88
C SER A 6 17.64 2.55 -1.59
N ARG A 7 16.65 1.80 -1.08
CA ARG A 7 15.89 2.18 0.12
C ARG A 7 16.70 2.06 1.40
N LEU A 8 16.41 2.95 2.34
CA LEU A 8 16.97 2.86 3.70
C LEU A 8 16.44 1.65 4.47
N CYS A 9 15.13 1.38 4.37
CA CYS A 9 14.47 0.29 5.10
C CYS A 9 14.18 -0.95 4.22
N GLY A 10 14.49 -0.91 2.92
CA GLY A 10 14.21 -2.02 2.01
C GLY A 10 12.71 -2.34 1.89
N ILE A 11 12.36 -3.63 1.96
CA ILE A 11 10.98 -4.12 1.88
C ILE A 11 10.52 -4.57 3.26
N VAL A 12 9.71 -3.76 3.93
CA VAL A 12 9.26 -3.99 5.32
C VAL A 12 8.00 -4.85 5.42
N SER A 13 7.23 -4.97 4.34
CA SER A 13 6.08 -5.86 4.28
C SER A 13 6.52 -7.32 4.31
N ARG A 14 5.94 -8.13 5.21
CA ARG A 14 6.23 -9.57 5.26
C ARG A 14 5.85 -10.26 3.95
N GLY A 15 4.63 -10.01 3.45
CA GLY A 15 4.16 -10.56 2.17
C GLY A 15 5.02 -10.09 1.01
N GLY A 16 5.30 -8.79 0.93
CA GLY A 16 6.15 -8.19 -0.10
C GLY A 16 7.55 -8.78 -0.11
N SER A 17 8.20 -8.94 1.06
CA SER A 17 9.55 -9.50 1.14
C SER A 17 9.62 -10.99 0.78
N ILE A 18 8.60 -11.78 1.19
CA ILE A 18 8.51 -13.20 0.82
C ILE A 18 8.32 -13.34 -0.69
N MET A 19 7.39 -12.58 -1.28
CA MET A 19 7.13 -12.62 -2.72
C MET A 19 8.34 -12.15 -3.51
N SER A 20 8.98 -11.05 -3.11
CA SER A 20 10.21 -10.57 -3.76
C SER A 20 11.33 -11.60 -3.73
N LYS A 21 11.51 -12.27 -2.58
CA LYS A 21 12.48 -13.37 -2.47
C LYS A 21 12.13 -14.54 -3.40
N TRP A 22 10.84 -14.88 -3.49
CA TRP A 22 10.38 -15.94 -4.40
C TRP A 22 10.68 -15.59 -5.86
N CYS A 23 10.34 -14.37 -6.30
CA CYS A 23 10.61 -13.89 -7.65
C CYS A 23 12.11 -13.94 -7.98
N LEU A 24 12.97 -13.50 -7.07
CA LEU A 24 14.42 -13.53 -7.26
C LEU A 24 15.01 -14.93 -7.33
N ILE A 25 14.52 -15.88 -6.51
CA ILE A 25 15.04 -17.27 -6.51
C ILE A 25 14.61 -18.01 -7.76
N HIS A 26 13.39 -17.79 -8.24
CA HIS A 26 12.84 -18.52 -9.38
C HIS A 26 13.05 -17.80 -10.72
N ASP A 27 13.54 -16.55 -10.69
CA ASP A 27 13.65 -15.68 -11.86
C ASP A 27 12.31 -15.59 -12.63
N GLN A 28 11.23 -15.38 -11.88
CA GLN A 28 9.86 -15.33 -12.36
C GLN A 28 9.10 -14.16 -11.75
N GLU A 29 8.09 -13.70 -12.46
CA GLU A 29 7.15 -12.70 -11.93
C GLU A 29 6.28 -13.30 -10.82
N SER A 30 5.71 -12.46 -9.99
CA SER A 30 4.77 -12.87 -8.96
C SER A 30 3.60 -13.67 -9.55
N PHE A 31 3.38 -14.88 -9.06
CA PHE A 31 2.24 -15.70 -9.49
C PHE A 31 0.89 -15.02 -9.19
N LEU A 32 0.81 -14.14 -8.20
CA LEU A 32 -0.40 -13.36 -7.94
C LEU A 32 -0.69 -12.36 -9.06
N TYR A 33 0.35 -11.83 -9.69
CA TYR A 33 0.21 -10.95 -10.84
C TYR A 33 -0.07 -11.75 -12.12
N GLU A 34 0.67 -12.84 -12.37
CA GLU A 34 0.51 -13.66 -13.56
C GLU A 34 -0.88 -14.31 -13.65
N HIS A 35 -1.40 -14.81 -12.51
CA HIS A 35 -2.72 -15.46 -12.44
C HIS A 35 -3.81 -14.54 -11.89
N PHE A 36 -3.66 -13.22 -12.00
CA PHE A 36 -4.60 -12.27 -11.43
C PHE A 36 -6.02 -12.43 -11.98
N ASP A 37 -6.17 -12.69 -13.27
CA ASP A 37 -7.47 -12.87 -13.90
C ASP A 37 -8.18 -14.15 -13.42
N GLU A 38 -7.42 -15.22 -13.18
CA GLU A 38 -7.96 -16.46 -12.60
C GLU A 38 -8.41 -16.23 -11.15
N ILE A 39 -7.66 -15.45 -10.39
CA ILE A 39 -8.05 -15.04 -9.03
C ILE A 39 -9.36 -14.25 -9.08
N CYS A 40 -9.50 -13.29 -9.99
CA CYS A 40 -10.74 -12.54 -10.19
C CYS A 40 -11.92 -13.46 -10.53
N ASP A 41 -11.74 -14.45 -11.42
CA ASP A 41 -12.78 -15.40 -11.78
C ASP A 41 -13.24 -16.27 -10.57
N ILE A 42 -12.34 -16.56 -9.65
CA ILE A 42 -12.68 -17.27 -8.40
C ILE A 42 -13.45 -16.36 -7.45
N VAL A 43 -12.93 -15.18 -7.14
CA VAL A 43 -13.54 -14.29 -6.12
C VAL A 43 -14.89 -13.74 -6.57
N ALA A 44 -15.10 -13.55 -7.88
CA ALA A 44 -16.39 -13.14 -8.45
C ALA A 44 -17.53 -14.11 -8.12
N GLN A 45 -17.23 -15.42 -8.01
CA GLN A 45 -18.25 -16.44 -7.69
C GLN A 45 -18.78 -16.32 -6.25
N TYR A 46 -18.01 -15.67 -5.38
CA TYR A 46 -18.32 -15.53 -3.96
C TYR A 46 -18.61 -14.10 -3.54
N ASP A 47 -18.70 -13.17 -4.51
CA ASP A 47 -18.90 -11.72 -4.25
C ASP A 47 -17.86 -11.16 -3.26
N VAL A 48 -16.59 -11.55 -3.44
CA VAL A 48 -15.47 -11.13 -2.60
C VAL A 48 -14.73 -9.98 -3.26
N ALA A 49 -14.53 -8.89 -2.52
CA ALA A 49 -13.70 -7.76 -2.95
C ALA A 49 -12.21 -8.06 -2.77
N LEU A 50 -11.39 -7.50 -3.66
CA LEU A 50 -9.94 -7.58 -3.56
C LEU A 50 -9.36 -6.37 -2.84
N SER A 51 -8.47 -6.61 -1.87
CA SER A 51 -7.57 -5.62 -1.31
C SER A 51 -6.22 -5.76 -2.02
N LEU A 52 -5.90 -4.79 -2.87
CA LEU A 52 -4.62 -4.79 -3.60
C LEU A 52 -3.56 -4.20 -2.68
N GLY A 53 -2.71 -5.07 -2.13
CA GLY A 53 -1.75 -4.74 -1.08
C GLY A 53 -0.50 -4.02 -1.57
N ASP A 54 0.05 -3.20 -0.69
CA ASP A 54 1.24 -2.39 -0.89
C ASP A 54 2.50 -3.08 -0.34
N GLY A 55 2.97 -4.12 -1.03
CA GLY A 55 4.17 -4.87 -0.66
C GLY A 55 5.44 -4.01 -0.61
N LEU A 56 5.49 -2.95 -1.41
CA LEU A 56 6.61 -2.00 -1.49
C LEU A 56 6.34 -0.67 -0.76
N ARG A 57 5.41 -0.65 0.19
CA ARG A 57 5.20 0.55 1.02
C ARG A 57 6.48 0.97 1.73
N PRO A 58 6.74 2.28 1.93
CA PRO A 58 7.92 2.74 2.66
C PRO A 58 7.87 2.33 4.13
N GLY A 59 9.02 1.95 4.69
CA GLY A 59 9.17 1.61 6.09
C GLY A 59 9.66 2.76 6.98
N CYS A 60 9.99 3.90 6.37
CA CYS A 60 10.37 5.15 7.03
C CYS A 60 10.07 6.34 6.12
N ILE A 61 10.06 7.53 6.70
CA ILE A 61 9.78 8.77 5.93
C ILE A 61 10.84 9.07 4.86
N ALA A 62 12.07 8.55 4.99
CA ALA A 62 13.11 8.73 3.99
C ALA A 62 12.79 8.02 2.66
N ASP A 63 12.10 6.89 2.72
CA ASP A 63 11.70 6.10 1.56
C ASP A 63 10.32 6.50 1.01
N ALA A 64 9.63 7.46 1.65
CA ALA A 64 8.29 7.88 1.25
C ALA A 64 8.26 8.53 -0.13
N ASN A 65 7.31 8.13 -0.97
CA ASN A 65 7.10 8.60 -2.33
C ASN A 65 8.30 8.30 -3.25
N ASP A 66 8.99 7.19 -2.99
CA ASP A 66 10.09 6.76 -3.85
C ASP A 66 9.59 6.03 -5.13
N ALA A 67 10.52 5.71 -6.00
CA ALA A 67 10.20 5.03 -7.25
C ALA A 67 9.58 3.65 -7.04
N ALA A 68 9.97 2.92 -6.00
CA ALA A 68 9.43 1.60 -5.71
C ALA A 68 7.95 1.68 -5.26
N GLN A 69 7.63 2.60 -4.36
CA GLN A 69 6.25 2.83 -3.91
C GLN A 69 5.35 3.21 -5.09
N PHE A 70 5.79 4.15 -5.91
CA PHE A 70 4.96 4.64 -7.01
C PHE A 70 4.83 3.66 -8.17
N ALA A 71 5.87 2.87 -8.47
CA ALA A 71 5.76 1.81 -9.47
C ALA A 71 4.75 0.72 -9.06
N GLU A 72 4.71 0.37 -7.78
CA GLU A 72 3.68 -0.55 -7.26
C GLU A 72 2.29 0.06 -7.33
N LEU A 73 2.14 1.33 -6.98
CA LEU A 73 0.86 2.04 -7.07
C LEU A 73 0.33 2.06 -8.52
N ASP A 74 1.20 2.34 -9.49
CA ASP A 74 0.84 2.34 -10.91
C ASP A 74 0.39 0.93 -11.37
N THR A 75 1.08 -0.13 -10.89
CA THR A 75 0.68 -1.53 -11.15
C THR A 75 -0.67 -1.87 -10.51
N MET A 76 -0.93 -1.40 -9.29
CA MET A 76 -2.23 -1.60 -8.65
C MET A 76 -3.36 -0.91 -9.42
N GLY A 77 -3.10 0.25 -10.02
CA GLY A 77 -4.05 0.92 -10.92
C GLY A 77 -4.40 0.09 -12.14
N GLU A 78 -3.43 -0.59 -12.77
CA GLU A 78 -3.68 -1.55 -13.84
C GLU A 78 -4.55 -2.72 -13.37
N LEU A 79 -4.23 -3.30 -12.21
CA LEU A 79 -4.97 -4.43 -11.66
C LEU A 79 -6.41 -4.09 -11.28
N VAL A 80 -6.68 -2.86 -10.84
CA VAL A 80 -8.04 -2.37 -10.58
C VAL A 80 -8.90 -2.46 -11.84
N LEU A 81 -8.39 -2.00 -12.98
CA LEU A 81 -9.15 -2.07 -14.25
C LEU A 81 -9.43 -3.52 -14.64
N ARG A 82 -8.45 -4.42 -14.47
CA ARG A 82 -8.64 -5.85 -14.75
C ARG A 82 -9.69 -6.48 -13.82
N ALA A 83 -9.71 -6.10 -12.54
CA ALA A 83 -10.73 -6.56 -11.60
C ALA A 83 -12.13 -6.05 -11.98
N TRP A 84 -12.25 -4.78 -12.33
CA TRP A 84 -13.52 -4.18 -12.73
C TRP A 84 -14.07 -4.78 -14.03
N ASP A 85 -13.23 -5.08 -15.00
CA ASP A 85 -13.62 -5.79 -16.24
C ASP A 85 -14.23 -7.17 -15.95
N LYS A 86 -13.86 -7.77 -14.83
CA LYS A 86 -14.40 -9.04 -14.32
C LYS A 86 -15.58 -8.86 -13.34
N ASN A 87 -16.07 -7.63 -13.14
CA ASN A 87 -17.09 -7.27 -12.15
C ASN A 87 -16.68 -7.59 -10.70
N VAL A 88 -15.40 -7.53 -10.39
CA VAL A 88 -14.85 -7.71 -9.04
C VAL A 88 -14.57 -6.35 -8.43
N GLN A 89 -15.07 -6.14 -7.21
CA GLN A 89 -14.74 -4.94 -6.46
C GLN A 89 -13.28 -4.99 -5.99
N ALA A 90 -12.58 -3.88 -6.10
CA ALA A 90 -11.21 -3.76 -5.64
C ALA A 90 -10.98 -2.41 -4.97
N PHE A 91 -10.14 -2.41 -3.94
CA PHE A 91 -9.61 -1.21 -3.33
C PHE A 91 -8.09 -1.31 -3.19
N ILE A 92 -7.43 -0.19 -3.05
CA ILE A 92 -5.97 -0.08 -3.05
C ILE A 92 -5.49 0.21 -1.64
N GLU A 93 -4.53 -0.58 -1.16
CA GLU A 93 -3.82 -0.27 0.08
C GLU A 93 -2.75 0.80 -0.17
N GLY A 94 -2.58 1.67 0.79
CA GLY A 94 -1.65 2.78 0.72
C GLY A 94 -0.69 2.83 1.90
N PRO A 95 0.31 3.71 1.83
CA PRO A 95 1.43 3.74 2.76
C PRO A 95 1.04 4.21 4.16
N GLY A 96 1.93 3.91 5.12
CA GLY A 96 1.85 4.38 6.49
C GLY A 96 2.91 5.41 6.86
N HIS A 97 4.11 5.36 6.27
CA HIS A 97 5.23 6.26 6.56
C HIS A 97 5.36 7.36 5.52
N VAL A 98 4.52 8.39 5.62
CA VAL A 98 4.55 9.53 4.70
C VAL A 98 4.56 10.83 5.51
N PRO A 99 5.56 11.70 5.37
CA PRO A 99 5.58 12.98 6.03
C PRO A 99 4.46 13.89 5.49
N MET A 100 3.92 14.75 6.36
CA MET A 100 2.70 15.53 6.09
C MET A 100 2.74 16.31 4.76
N HIS A 101 3.89 16.86 4.40
CA HIS A 101 4.03 17.64 3.15
C HIS A 101 3.95 16.81 1.88
N LYS A 102 4.10 15.46 1.97
CA LYS A 102 4.00 14.53 0.83
C LYS A 102 2.64 13.81 0.74
N ILE A 103 1.76 13.98 1.71
CA ILE A 103 0.46 13.29 1.75
C ILE A 103 -0.40 13.66 0.54
N ARG A 104 -0.44 14.94 0.18
CA ARG A 104 -1.21 15.41 -0.98
C ARG A 104 -0.74 14.74 -2.28
N GLU A 105 0.56 14.75 -2.54
CA GLU A 105 1.15 14.10 -3.71
C GLU A 105 0.78 12.63 -3.80
N ASN A 106 0.80 11.93 -2.65
CA ASN A 106 0.44 10.53 -2.56
C ASN A 106 -1.02 10.29 -2.95
N MET A 107 -1.94 11.10 -2.42
CA MET A 107 -3.36 10.97 -2.73
C MET A 107 -3.68 11.37 -4.19
N GLU A 108 -3.12 12.47 -4.67
CA GLU A 108 -3.32 12.92 -6.06
C GLU A 108 -2.84 11.85 -7.05
N ARG A 109 -1.67 11.26 -6.81
CA ARG A 109 -1.17 10.18 -7.66
C ARG A 109 -2.08 8.95 -7.65
N GLN A 110 -2.61 8.58 -6.49
CA GLN A 110 -3.57 7.45 -6.40
C GLN A 110 -4.84 7.75 -7.19
N ILE A 111 -5.40 8.94 -7.06
CA ILE A 111 -6.59 9.35 -7.82
C ILE A 111 -6.33 9.25 -9.33
N ASP A 112 -5.21 9.81 -9.78
CA ASP A 112 -4.88 9.89 -11.21
C ASP A 112 -4.53 8.52 -11.81
N HIS A 113 -3.72 7.72 -11.12
CA HIS A 113 -3.19 6.45 -11.66
C HIS A 113 -4.06 5.24 -11.33
N CYS A 114 -4.88 5.32 -10.28
CA CYS A 114 -5.73 4.21 -9.84
C CYS A 114 -7.22 4.46 -10.09
N HIS A 115 -7.56 5.40 -10.97
CA HIS A 115 -8.92 5.61 -11.48
C HIS A 115 -9.96 5.89 -10.40
N GLU A 116 -9.57 6.63 -9.35
CA GLU A 116 -10.41 6.93 -8.18
C GLU A 116 -10.89 5.67 -7.41
N ALA A 117 -10.21 4.53 -7.57
CA ALA A 117 -10.51 3.35 -6.76
C ALA A 117 -10.42 3.69 -5.26
N PRO A 118 -11.25 3.07 -4.40
CA PRO A 118 -11.19 3.33 -2.97
C PRO A 118 -9.77 3.14 -2.43
N PHE A 119 -9.24 4.13 -1.71
CA PHE A 119 -7.91 4.12 -1.13
C PHE A 119 -7.98 3.82 0.37
N TYR A 120 -7.23 2.82 0.81
CA TYR A 120 -7.13 2.35 2.18
C TYR A 120 -5.73 2.61 2.70
N THR A 121 -5.57 3.54 3.62
CA THR A 121 -4.25 3.93 4.12
C THR A 121 -4.08 3.58 5.60
N LEU A 122 -2.84 3.29 6.01
CA LEU A 122 -2.48 3.05 7.41
C LEU A 122 -2.42 4.39 8.20
N GLY A 123 -3.33 5.33 7.90
CA GLY A 123 -3.29 6.70 8.37
C GLY A 123 -1.88 7.25 8.19
N PRO A 124 -1.55 8.14 7.22
CA PRO A 124 -0.16 8.49 6.92
C PRO A 124 0.65 8.77 8.18
N ILE A 125 1.36 7.75 8.62
CA ILE A 125 2.07 7.70 9.90
C ILE A 125 3.43 8.34 9.75
N VAL A 126 3.81 9.14 10.73
CA VAL A 126 5.15 9.74 10.83
C VAL A 126 5.85 9.14 12.04
N THR A 127 5.94 7.80 12.10
CA THR A 127 6.42 7.04 13.27
C THR A 127 7.87 7.28 13.62
N ASP A 128 8.72 7.50 12.64
CA ASP A 128 10.13 7.82 12.84
C ASP A 128 10.36 9.25 13.37
N ILE A 129 9.30 10.04 13.51
CA ILE A 129 9.32 11.35 14.22
C ILE A 129 8.86 11.21 15.67
N ALA A 130 7.83 10.40 15.93
CA ALA A 130 7.19 10.30 17.23
C ALA A 130 6.96 8.83 17.65
N PRO A 131 8.01 8.04 17.84
CA PRO A 131 7.90 6.64 18.22
C PRO A 131 7.17 6.49 19.56
N GLY A 132 6.22 5.55 19.61
CA GLY A 132 5.35 5.34 20.78
C GLY A 132 4.09 6.22 20.81
N TYR A 133 3.95 7.15 19.87
CA TYR A 133 2.78 8.01 19.70
C TYR A 133 2.13 7.82 18.31
N ASP A 134 2.28 6.64 17.74
CA ASP A 134 1.86 6.31 16.38
C ASP A 134 0.37 6.57 16.16
N HIS A 135 -0.48 6.29 17.15
CA HIS A 135 -1.92 6.55 17.10
C HIS A 135 -2.27 8.05 17.02
N ILE A 136 -1.41 8.93 17.55
CA ILE A 136 -1.60 10.39 17.47
C ILE A 136 -1.15 10.91 16.11
N THR A 137 0.06 10.57 15.69
CA THR A 137 0.59 10.99 14.39
C THR A 137 -0.24 10.44 13.24
N SER A 138 -0.69 9.19 13.35
CA SER A 138 -1.58 8.56 12.40
C SER A 138 -2.95 9.23 12.33
N ALA A 139 -3.52 9.65 13.47
CA ALA A 139 -4.77 10.40 13.48
C ALA A 139 -4.64 11.75 12.76
N ILE A 140 -3.53 12.45 12.93
CA ILE A 140 -3.27 13.73 12.24
C ILE A 140 -3.14 13.51 10.73
N GLY A 141 -2.29 12.59 10.31
CA GLY A 141 -2.10 12.27 8.89
C GLY A 141 -3.35 11.64 8.27
N GLY A 142 -4.06 10.80 9.02
CA GLY A 142 -5.33 10.20 8.63
C GLY A 142 -6.41 11.25 8.35
N ALA A 143 -6.55 12.25 9.22
CA ALA A 143 -7.47 13.36 8.99
C ALA A 143 -7.11 14.16 7.73
N GLN A 144 -5.83 14.40 7.51
CA GLN A 144 -5.34 15.12 6.33
C GLN A 144 -5.63 14.37 5.03
N ILE A 145 -5.34 13.06 4.98
CA ILE A 145 -5.57 12.27 3.75
C ILE A 145 -7.05 11.99 3.53
N ALA A 146 -7.84 11.84 4.59
CA ALA A 146 -9.30 11.71 4.49
C ALA A 146 -9.93 12.97 3.89
N TRP A 147 -9.46 14.14 4.28
CA TRP A 147 -9.88 15.41 3.66
C TRP A 147 -9.53 15.49 2.17
N LEU A 148 -8.46 14.82 1.75
CA LEU A 148 -8.03 14.76 0.34
C LEU A 148 -8.74 13.67 -0.47
N GLY A 149 -9.46 12.73 0.16
CA GLY A 149 -10.30 11.75 -0.54
C GLY A 149 -10.07 10.28 -0.22
N THR A 150 -9.20 9.92 0.74
CA THR A 150 -9.05 8.50 1.10
C THR A 150 -10.39 7.90 1.60
N ALA A 151 -10.68 6.67 1.23
CA ALA A 151 -11.96 6.03 1.54
C ALA A 151 -11.95 5.30 2.88
N MET A 152 -10.82 4.75 3.28
CA MET A 152 -10.67 3.93 4.49
C MET A 152 -9.35 4.21 5.18
N LEU A 153 -9.36 4.09 6.52
CA LEU A 153 -8.17 4.20 7.35
C LEU A 153 -7.99 2.93 8.16
N CYS A 154 -6.78 2.40 8.20
CA CYS A 154 -6.41 1.33 9.12
C CYS A 154 -6.30 1.87 10.54
N TYR A 155 -6.61 1.06 11.55
CA TYR A 155 -6.35 1.40 12.93
C TYR A 155 -4.84 1.34 13.22
N VAL A 156 -4.40 2.09 14.23
CA VAL A 156 -2.98 2.14 14.64
C VAL A 156 -2.89 2.15 16.16
N THR A 157 -2.07 1.26 16.70
CA THR A 157 -1.77 1.22 18.12
C THR A 157 -0.67 2.24 18.48
N PRO A 158 -0.53 2.65 19.75
CA PRO A 158 0.50 3.62 20.15
C PRO A 158 1.93 3.22 19.79
N LYS A 159 2.19 1.90 19.71
CA LYS A 159 3.51 1.33 19.41
C LYS A 159 3.50 0.44 18.18
N GLU A 160 2.74 0.81 17.17
CA GLU A 160 2.47 -0.03 15.99
C GLU A 160 3.72 -0.66 15.38
N HIS A 161 4.80 0.09 15.30
CA HIS A 161 6.06 -0.35 14.68
C HIS A 161 7.15 -0.73 15.70
N LEU A 162 6.84 -0.70 16.99
CA LEU A 162 7.83 -0.92 18.07
C LEU A 162 7.57 -2.19 18.86
N ALA A 163 6.32 -2.62 18.99
CA ALA A 163 5.96 -3.77 19.80
C ALA A 163 4.57 -4.31 19.40
N LEU A 164 4.29 -5.55 19.79
CA LEU A 164 2.94 -6.08 19.71
C LEU A 164 2.01 -5.33 20.67
N PRO A 165 0.72 -5.19 20.34
CA PRO A 165 -0.28 -4.65 21.27
C PRO A 165 -0.34 -5.47 22.55
N ASN A 166 -0.49 -4.79 23.69
CA ASN A 166 -0.65 -5.45 24.99
C ASN A 166 -2.13 -5.83 25.21
#